data_b00d4985e7fecfc61af805905c6ec7ab
#
_entry.id   b00d4985e7fecfc61af805905c6ec7ab
#
_cell.length_a   1.000
_cell.length_b   1.000
_cell.length_c   1.000
_cell.angle_alpha   90.00
_cell.angle_beta   90.00
_cell.angle_gamma   90.00
#
_symmetry.space_group_name_H-M   'P 1'
#
loop_
_entity.id
_entity.type
_entity.pdbx_description
1 polymer ?
#
loop_
_entity_poly.entity_id
_entity_poly.type
_entity_poly.pdbx_seq_one_letter_code
_entity_poly.pdbx_strand_id
1 'polypeptide(L)'
;DLDIEHDFTNTSGQVVKAQFVDADDKMVSLLMARRSKTPFKLAWTSFADESVAKLEALRRKRVEVDNAKPKIIPAKGNRLSYYGSGKYKGYNTVFETENYAVGVPSTGTSLNIFIKQEAVENGVSAGPLGILRMSVGFGNSYTDRTNPERPRRRGRGIKSFDSPPEPSTERDEIKLTGKFTNDGTFEYNIRMTRKGLEFWSRIKDPSGEDWPTSHSVGMSFKGTVPKVKDMQMNKIKAVIGDGAFYAQPVEGKTVKLPFGDSWVELMKNVKRGALSNLKSFEAKGAPYDPVRIVVTPFVKDMKLEYSRTYSYMYPLQGISLRYTSLEKKTEIPRNRALKINLLPK
;
A
#
# COMPACT_ATOMS: atom_id res chain seq x y z
N ASP A 1 23.94 -13.60 11.55
CA ASP A 1 22.47 -13.50 11.57
C ASP A 1 22.02 -12.33 10.69
N LEU A 2 20.97 -12.52 9.88
CA LEU A 2 20.47 -11.47 8.97
C LEU A 2 19.69 -10.36 9.69
N ASP A 3 19.21 -10.64 10.90
CA ASP A 3 18.34 -9.72 11.66
C ASP A 3 19.12 -8.82 12.64
N ILE A 4 20.44 -8.87 12.65
CA ILE A 4 21.29 -8.04 13.51
C ILE A 4 22.12 -7.03 12.71
N GLU A 5 22.55 -5.96 13.37
CA GLU A 5 23.49 -5.00 12.78
C GLU A 5 24.92 -5.58 12.81
N HIS A 6 25.62 -5.39 11.72
CA HIS A 6 27.03 -5.75 11.52
C HIS A 6 27.87 -4.50 11.24
N ASP A 7 29.13 -4.55 11.57
CA ASP A 7 30.08 -3.52 11.20
C ASP A 7 30.63 -3.82 9.79
N PHE A 8 30.54 -2.82 8.92
CA PHE A 8 31.07 -2.84 7.55
C PHE A 8 32.04 -1.68 7.37
N THR A 9 33.24 -1.95 6.90
CA THR A 9 34.26 -0.93 6.62
C THR A 9 34.20 -0.55 5.15
N ASN A 10 34.19 0.74 4.87
CA ASN A 10 34.29 1.24 3.49
C ASN A 10 35.77 1.35 3.05
N THR A 11 35.98 1.65 1.76
CA THR A 11 37.34 1.80 1.18
C THR A 11 38.15 2.94 1.77
N SER A 12 37.54 3.90 2.48
CA SER A 12 38.22 4.98 3.21
C SER A 12 38.51 4.63 4.68
N GLY A 13 38.24 3.40 5.12
CA GLY A 13 38.45 2.95 6.50
C GLY A 13 37.37 3.34 7.51
N GLN A 14 36.26 3.94 7.04
CA GLN A 14 35.15 4.27 7.94
C GLN A 14 34.28 3.05 8.18
N VAL A 15 33.85 2.85 9.43
CA VAL A 15 32.96 1.75 9.84
C VAL A 15 31.52 2.22 9.86
N VAL A 16 30.66 1.49 9.17
CA VAL A 16 29.20 1.67 9.17
C VAL A 16 28.57 0.48 9.86
N LYS A 17 27.82 0.74 10.91
CA LYS A 17 27.03 -0.29 11.62
C LYS A 17 25.63 -0.36 11.01
N ALA A 18 25.31 -1.47 10.36
CA ALA A 18 24.05 -1.64 9.66
C ALA A 18 23.61 -3.11 9.58
N GLN A 19 22.33 -3.33 9.39
CA GLN A 19 21.76 -4.63 9.09
C GLN A 19 21.83 -4.87 7.58
N PHE A 20 22.24 -6.06 7.17
CA PHE A 20 22.17 -6.48 5.78
C PHE A 20 20.70 -6.75 5.39
N VAL A 21 20.24 -6.14 4.33
CA VAL A 21 18.87 -6.33 3.81
C VAL A 21 18.87 -7.24 2.60
N ASP A 22 19.65 -6.88 1.56
CA ASP A 22 19.72 -7.60 0.30
C ASP A 22 20.95 -7.15 -0.52
N ALA A 23 21.31 -7.89 -1.55
CA ALA A 23 22.33 -7.48 -2.50
C ALA A 23 22.10 -8.11 -3.89
N ASP A 24 22.30 -7.31 -4.92
CA ASP A 24 22.40 -7.78 -6.31
C ASP A 24 23.88 -7.78 -6.76
N ASP A 25 24.14 -7.96 -8.05
CA ASP A 25 25.50 -8.02 -8.57
C ASP A 25 26.22 -6.66 -8.60
N LYS A 26 25.52 -5.56 -8.40
CA LYS A 26 26.06 -4.18 -8.45
C LYS A 26 25.99 -3.47 -7.10
N MET A 27 24.95 -3.76 -6.31
CA MET A 27 24.60 -2.96 -5.14
C MET A 27 24.32 -3.83 -3.90
N VAL A 28 24.64 -3.28 -2.73
CA VAL A 28 24.29 -3.83 -1.42
C VAL A 28 23.29 -2.90 -0.74
N SER A 29 22.22 -3.46 -0.21
CA SER A 29 21.19 -2.74 0.55
C SER A 29 21.42 -2.96 2.05
N LEU A 30 21.60 -1.88 2.79
CA LEU A 30 21.85 -1.87 4.22
C LEU A 30 20.82 -1.02 4.96
N LEU A 31 20.48 -1.39 6.19
CA LEU A 31 19.55 -0.67 7.05
C LEU A 31 20.25 -0.26 8.36
N MET A 32 20.32 1.02 8.63
CA MET A 32 20.73 1.55 9.92
C MET A 32 19.51 1.74 10.82
N ALA A 33 19.15 0.73 11.59
CA ALA A 33 17.88 0.69 12.36
C ALA A 33 17.71 1.87 13.33
N ARG A 34 18.81 2.43 13.85
CA ARG A 34 18.79 3.60 14.75
C ARG A 34 18.62 4.95 14.05
N ARG A 35 18.89 5.04 12.75
CA ARG A 35 18.90 6.31 12.01
C ARG A 35 17.83 6.39 10.94
N SER A 36 17.40 5.27 10.38
CA SER A 36 16.43 5.24 9.29
C SER A 36 15.63 3.93 9.32
N LYS A 37 14.36 4.02 8.97
CA LYS A 37 13.53 2.84 8.69
C LYS A 37 13.63 2.40 7.21
N THR A 38 14.46 3.09 6.43
CA THR A 38 14.62 2.88 4.99
C THR A 38 16.03 2.37 4.70
N PRO A 39 16.18 1.25 3.99
CA PRO A 39 17.47 0.79 3.52
C PRO A 39 18.11 1.80 2.57
N PHE A 40 19.41 1.93 2.62
CA PHE A 40 20.23 2.66 1.66
C PHE A 40 21.05 1.67 0.84
N LYS A 41 21.41 2.05 -0.38
CA LYS A 41 22.18 1.20 -1.30
C LYS A 41 23.58 1.76 -1.50
N LEU A 42 24.56 0.89 -1.47
CA LEU A 42 25.96 1.19 -1.79
C LEU A 42 26.47 0.21 -2.84
N ALA A 43 27.34 0.66 -3.73
CA ALA A 43 28.02 -0.22 -4.66
C ALA A 43 28.98 -1.17 -3.91
N TRP A 44 29.17 -2.39 -4.40
CA TRP A 44 30.14 -3.33 -3.84
C TRP A 44 31.55 -2.72 -3.72
N THR A 45 31.95 -1.91 -4.70
CA THR A 45 33.22 -1.19 -4.75
C THR A 45 33.40 -0.15 -3.65
N SER A 46 32.36 0.16 -2.88
CA SER A 46 32.42 1.10 -1.76
C SER A 46 32.94 0.46 -0.46
N PHE A 47 33.10 -0.87 -0.43
CA PHE A 47 33.49 -1.61 0.77
C PHE A 47 34.93 -2.12 0.69
N ALA A 48 35.61 -2.20 1.84
CA ALA A 48 36.88 -2.89 1.97
C ALA A 48 36.71 -4.40 1.78
N ASP A 49 37.76 -5.10 1.32
CA ASP A 49 37.71 -6.54 0.97
C ASP A 49 37.15 -7.43 2.07
N GLU A 50 37.50 -7.17 3.32
CA GLU A 50 36.96 -7.90 4.49
C GLU A 50 35.45 -7.75 4.60
N SER A 51 34.92 -6.55 4.37
CA SER A 51 33.49 -6.27 4.38
C SER A 51 32.77 -6.86 3.17
N VAL A 52 33.43 -6.91 2.01
CA VAL A 52 32.91 -7.61 0.82
C VAL A 52 32.74 -9.09 1.12
N ALA A 53 33.74 -9.76 1.67
CA ALA A 53 33.66 -11.18 2.00
C ALA A 53 32.51 -11.48 3.00
N LYS A 54 32.32 -10.60 3.99
CA LYS A 54 31.23 -10.68 4.96
C LYS A 54 29.86 -10.47 4.32
N LEU A 55 29.74 -9.49 3.45
CA LEU A 55 28.51 -9.19 2.70
C LEU A 55 28.13 -10.32 1.75
N GLU A 56 29.09 -10.95 1.08
CA GLU A 56 28.85 -12.14 0.25
C GLU A 56 28.37 -13.33 1.07
N ALA A 57 28.93 -13.55 2.27
CA ALA A 57 28.45 -14.58 3.16
C ALA A 57 27.00 -14.33 3.62
N LEU A 58 26.65 -13.08 3.91
CA LEU A 58 25.28 -12.67 4.25
C LEU A 58 24.34 -12.81 3.04
N ARG A 59 24.79 -12.47 1.83
CA ARG A 59 24.04 -12.69 0.58
C ARG A 59 23.71 -14.17 0.37
N ARG A 60 24.69 -15.05 0.51
CA ARG A 60 24.47 -16.52 0.42
C ARG A 60 23.46 -16.99 1.45
N LYS A 61 23.64 -16.59 2.72
CA LYS A 61 22.71 -16.92 3.79
C LYS A 61 21.29 -16.39 3.52
N ARG A 62 21.18 -15.20 2.92
CA ARG A 62 19.89 -14.63 2.51
C ARG A 62 19.20 -15.52 1.46
N VAL A 63 19.93 -15.92 0.43
CA VAL A 63 19.43 -16.84 -0.61
C VAL A 63 19.01 -18.18 0.00
N GLU A 64 19.76 -18.73 0.93
CA GLU A 64 19.40 -19.97 1.65
C GLU A 64 18.09 -19.80 2.44
N VAL A 65 17.94 -18.68 3.15
CA VAL A 65 16.71 -18.37 3.92
C VAL A 65 15.50 -18.16 3.00
N ASP A 66 15.70 -17.49 1.88
CA ASP A 66 14.63 -17.23 0.93
C ASP A 66 14.20 -18.48 0.15
N ASN A 67 15.12 -19.41 -0.09
CA ASN A 67 14.86 -20.72 -0.71
C ASN A 67 14.39 -21.77 0.30
N ALA A 68 14.62 -21.57 1.60
CA ALA A 68 14.12 -22.47 2.62
C ALA A 68 12.59 -22.49 2.65
N LYS A 69 12.01 -23.66 2.97
CA LYS A 69 10.55 -23.79 3.12
C LYS A 69 10.05 -22.75 4.15
N PRO A 70 9.21 -21.79 3.77
CA PRO A 70 8.86 -20.68 4.64
C PRO A 70 8.08 -21.19 5.86
N LYS A 71 8.48 -20.71 7.05
CA LYS A 71 7.72 -20.97 8.28
C LYS A 71 6.34 -20.33 8.17
N ILE A 72 5.27 -21.09 8.41
CA ILE A 72 3.91 -20.56 8.50
C ILE A 72 3.57 -20.25 9.93
N ILE A 73 3.03 -19.05 10.17
CA ILE A 73 2.42 -18.63 11.43
C ILE A 73 0.91 -18.83 11.29
N PRO A 74 0.27 -19.64 12.12
CA PRO A 74 -1.14 -19.96 12.00
C PRO A 74 -2.03 -18.76 12.30
N ALA A 75 -3.25 -18.77 11.75
CA ALA A 75 -4.30 -17.80 12.03
C ALA A 75 -4.62 -17.72 13.53
N LYS A 76 -4.85 -16.51 14.03
CA LYS A 76 -5.24 -16.30 15.43
C LYS A 76 -6.15 -15.08 15.59
N GLY A 77 -7.35 -15.30 16.10
CA GLY A 77 -8.32 -14.22 16.37
C GLY A 77 -8.68 -13.46 15.09
N ASN A 78 -8.31 -12.19 15.04
CA ASN A 78 -8.58 -11.29 13.92
C ASN A 78 -7.43 -11.22 12.89
N ARG A 79 -6.56 -12.23 12.85
CA ARG A 79 -5.45 -12.32 11.90
C ARG A 79 -5.49 -13.63 11.12
N LEU A 80 -5.17 -13.53 9.84
CA LEU A 80 -4.93 -14.66 8.96
C LEU A 80 -3.60 -15.33 9.30
N SER A 81 -3.44 -16.61 8.93
CA SER A 81 -2.14 -17.25 8.80
C SER A 81 -1.25 -16.47 7.83
N TYR A 82 0.07 -16.52 7.99
CA TYR A 82 1.01 -15.77 7.16
C TYR A 82 2.40 -16.39 7.16
N TYR A 83 3.19 -16.03 6.16
CA TYR A 83 4.60 -16.44 6.09
C TYR A 83 5.39 -15.77 7.23
N GLY A 84 5.94 -16.55 8.13
CA GLY A 84 6.73 -16.09 9.27
C GLY A 84 8.22 -15.85 8.93
N SER A 85 8.69 -16.33 7.77
CA SER A 85 10.06 -16.18 7.28
C SER A 85 10.09 -16.10 5.76
N GLY A 86 11.26 -15.83 5.17
CA GLY A 86 11.48 -15.75 3.73
C GLY A 86 11.03 -14.42 3.12
N LYS A 87 11.08 -14.35 1.81
CA LYS A 87 10.77 -13.17 0.98
C LYS A 87 9.40 -12.55 1.28
N TYR A 88 8.41 -13.38 1.62
CA TYR A 88 7.02 -12.96 1.81
C TYR A 88 6.60 -12.85 3.28
N LYS A 89 7.56 -12.74 4.20
CA LYS A 89 7.31 -12.60 5.64
C LYS A 89 6.24 -11.53 5.93
N GLY A 90 5.22 -11.90 6.71
CA GLY A 90 4.13 -11.01 7.12
C GLY A 90 2.90 -11.03 6.20
N TYR A 91 2.96 -11.67 5.03
CA TYR A 91 1.84 -11.77 4.10
C TYR A 91 1.16 -13.15 4.15
N ASN A 92 -0.16 -13.15 4.01
CA ASN A 92 -0.96 -14.35 3.79
C ASN A 92 -0.94 -14.75 2.31
N THR A 93 -1.19 -13.79 1.43
CA THR A 93 -1.24 -14.05 -0.01
C THR A 93 -0.35 -13.04 -0.73
N VAL A 94 0.38 -13.54 -1.70
CA VAL A 94 1.18 -12.73 -2.61
C VAL A 94 0.84 -13.13 -4.03
N PHE A 95 0.58 -12.14 -4.87
CA PHE A 95 0.33 -12.29 -6.29
C PHE A 95 1.34 -11.44 -7.06
N GLU A 96 2.11 -12.05 -7.93
CA GLU A 96 3.12 -11.35 -8.71
C GLU A 96 2.81 -11.40 -10.20
N THR A 97 3.06 -10.28 -10.86
CA THR A 97 3.07 -10.15 -12.32
C THR A 97 4.42 -9.62 -12.77
N GLU A 98 4.61 -9.45 -14.06
CA GLU A 98 5.81 -8.81 -14.61
C GLU A 98 6.00 -7.38 -14.06
N ASN A 99 4.94 -6.59 -13.96
CA ASN A 99 5.00 -5.16 -13.70
C ASN A 99 4.69 -4.76 -12.26
N TYR A 100 4.01 -5.62 -11.49
CA TYR A 100 3.62 -5.31 -10.12
C TYR A 100 3.44 -6.56 -9.26
N ALA A 101 3.44 -6.37 -7.97
CA ALA A 101 3.09 -7.39 -7.01
C ALA A 101 2.05 -6.87 -6.01
N VAL A 102 1.26 -7.78 -5.47
CA VAL A 102 0.28 -7.51 -4.42
C VAL A 102 0.55 -8.41 -3.24
N GLY A 103 0.62 -7.83 -2.05
CA GLY A 103 0.72 -8.58 -0.81
C GLY A 103 -0.47 -8.32 0.10
N VAL A 104 -1.17 -9.37 0.51
CA VAL A 104 -2.25 -9.30 1.52
C VAL A 104 -1.66 -9.67 2.88
N PRO A 105 -1.48 -8.71 3.79
CA PRO A 105 -0.91 -8.98 5.11
C PRO A 105 -1.88 -9.79 6.00
N SER A 106 -1.39 -10.26 7.12
CA SER A 106 -2.17 -11.04 8.10
C SER A 106 -3.43 -10.36 8.62
N THR A 107 -3.55 -9.04 8.48
CA THR A 107 -4.80 -8.32 8.80
C THR A 107 -5.95 -8.64 7.87
N GLY A 108 -5.67 -9.15 6.65
CA GLY A 108 -6.66 -9.61 5.68
C GLY A 108 -7.51 -8.51 5.03
N THR A 109 -7.71 -7.39 5.69
CA THR A 109 -8.61 -6.31 5.24
C THR A 109 -7.96 -5.26 4.35
N SER A 110 -6.65 -5.33 4.20
CA SER A 110 -5.89 -4.44 3.33
C SER A 110 -4.89 -5.24 2.51
N LEU A 111 -4.42 -4.64 1.45
CA LEU A 111 -3.33 -5.13 0.64
C LEU A 111 -2.37 -4.00 0.29
N ASN A 112 -1.15 -4.37 -0.02
CA ASN A 112 -0.11 -3.48 -0.50
C ASN A 112 0.17 -3.80 -1.96
N ILE A 113 0.26 -2.75 -2.78
CA ILE A 113 0.62 -2.84 -4.20
C ILE A 113 2.05 -2.31 -4.36
N PHE A 114 2.89 -3.11 -4.97
CA PHE A 114 4.30 -2.80 -5.21
C PHE A 114 4.54 -2.77 -6.72
N ILE A 115 4.99 -1.65 -7.24
CA ILE A 115 5.40 -1.54 -8.63
C ILE A 115 6.82 -2.09 -8.76
N LYS A 116 6.99 -3.08 -9.64
CA LYS A 116 8.31 -3.62 -9.95
C LYS A 116 9.06 -2.59 -10.81
N GLN A 117 10.19 -2.15 -10.33
CA GLN A 117 11.09 -1.24 -11.04
C GLN A 117 12.50 -1.81 -10.99
N GLU A 118 13.21 -1.70 -12.09
CA GLU A 118 14.67 -1.84 -12.10
C GLU A 118 15.26 -0.65 -11.34
N ALA A 119 15.89 -0.93 -10.21
CA ALA A 119 16.64 0.02 -9.37
C ALA A 119 15.99 1.40 -9.18
N VAL A 120 15.48 1.66 -7.98
CA VAL A 120 15.20 3.04 -7.57
C VAL A 120 16.44 3.59 -6.91
N GLU A 121 17.16 4.38 -7.63
CA GLU A 121 18.11 5.32 -7.08
C GLU A 121 17.35 6.37 -6.28
N ASN A 122 17.80 6.65 -5.06
CA ASN A 122 17.35 7.75 -4.20
C ASN A 122 16.11 7.53 -3.31
N GLY A 123 16.24 6.71 -2.28
CA GLY A 123 15.56 6.97 -1.00
C GLY A 123 14.11 6.57 -0.86
N VAL A 124 13.55 5.77 -1.73
CA VAL A 124 12.20 5.22 -1.59
C VAL A 124 12.27 3.87 -0.88
N SER A 125 11.43 3.67 0.14
CA SER A 125 11.37 2.45 0.94
C SER A 125 11.09 1.23 0.06
N ALA A 126 12.06 0.36 -0.10
CA ALA A 126 11.88 -0.93 -0.73
C ALA A 126 11.42 -1.95 0.33
N GLY A 127 10.25 -2.52 0.16
CA GLY A 127 9.81 -3.71 0.90
C GLY A 127 10.33 -4.99 0.22
N PRO A 128 10.09 -6.16 0.79
CA PRO A 128 10.54 -7.44 0.23
C PRO A 128 9.96 -7.74 -1.16
N LEU A 129 8.89 -7.04 -1.56
CA LEU A 129 8.22 -7.17 -2.85
C LEU A 129 8.53 -6.03 -3.82
N GLY A 130 9.47 -5.14 -3.49
CA GLY A 130 9.80 -3.96 -4.26
C GLY A 130 9.32 -2.67 -3.60
N ILE A 131 9.05 -1.62 -4.37
CA ILE A 131 8.71 -0.31 -3.86
C ILE A 131 7.21 -0.18 -3.65
N LEU A 132 6.80 0.10 -2.41
CA LEU A 132 5.40 0.37 -2.09
C LEU A 132 4.92 1.65 -2.78
N ARG A 133 3.87 1.52 -3.59
CA ARG A 133 3.24 2.63 -4.30
C ARG A 133 1.86 2.97 -3.77
N MET A 134 1.14 1.97 -3.28
CA MET A 134 -0.24 2.12 -2.90
C MET A 134 -0.64 1.07 -1.88
N SER A 135 -1.52 1.44 -0.95
CA SER A 135 -2.26 0.49 -0.12
C SER A 135 -3.75 0.60 -0.37
N VAL A 136 -4.45 -0.52 -0.37
CA VAL A 136 -5.89 -0.59 -0.57
C VAL A 136 -6.49 -1.44 0.53
N GLY A 137 -7.67 -1.07 1.03
CA GLY A 137 -8.30 -1.86 2.07
C GLY A 137 -9.79 -1.59 2.23
N PHE A 138 -10.49 -2.57 2.78
CA PHE A 138 -11.86 -2.43 3.21
C PHE A 138 -11.94 -1.58 4.47
N GLY A 139 -12.74 -0.52 4.41
CA GLY A 139 -13.00 0.36 5.54
C GLY A 139 -14.39 0.08 6.12
N ASN A 140 -14.43 -0.15 7.43
CA ASN A 140 -15.65 -0.36 8.17
C ASN A 140 -15.74 0.69 9.25
N SER A 141 -16.79 1.46 9.26
CA SER A 141 -16.96 2.52 10.24
C SER A 141 -18.43 2.73 10.58
N TYR A 142 -18.69 3.25 11.75
CA TYR A 142 -20.01 3.67 12.19
C TYR A 142 -19.95 5.07 12.76
N THR A 143 -21.09 5.73 12.86
CA THR A 143 -21.20 7.02 13.53
C THR A 143 -21.63 6.80 14.97
N ASP A 144 -20.70 7.00 15.89
CA ASP A 144 -20.97 6.97 17.32
C ASP A 144 -21.76 8.24 17.70
N ARG A 145 -23.01 8.05 18.14
CA ARG A 145 -23.94 9.10 18.56
C ARG A 145 -24.15 9.13 20.06
N THR A 146 -23.25 8.54 20.85
CA THR A 146 -23.31 8.62 22.32
C THR A 146 -23.36 10.07 22.79
N ASN A 147 -22.72 10.98 22.04
CA ASN A 147 -22.93 12.41 22.19
C ASN A 147 -23.61 12.96 20.91
N PRO A 148 -24.94 13.21 20.93
CA PRO A 148 -25.70 13.66 19.76
C PRO A 148 -25.22 15.00 19.20
N GLU A 149 -24.69 15.88 20.04
CA GLU A 149 -24.18 17.18 19.62
C GLU A 149 -22.81 17.08 18.88
N ARG A 150 -22.07 16.01 19.12
CA ARG A 150 -20.75 15.78 18.54
C ARG A 150 -20.57 14.33 18.09
N PRO A 151 -21.34 13.88 17.08
CA PRO A 151 -21.22 12.52 16.58
C PRO A 151 -19.81 12.27 16.05
N ARG A 152 -19.24 11.10 16.39
CA ARG A 152 -17.88 10.74 15.99
C ARG A 152 -17.90 9.51 15.08
N ARG A 153 -17.17 9.59 13.97
CA ARG A 153 -16.94 8.42 13.14
C ARG A 153 -15.88 7.54 13.79
N ARG A 154 -16.20 6.26 14.02
CA ARG A 154 -15.30 5.25 14.59
C ARG A 154 -15.15 4.06 13.64
N GLY A 155 -13.98 3.41 13.67
CA GLY A 155 -13.75 2.15 12.97
C GLY A 155 -14.49 0.99 13.65
N ARG A 156 -15.03 0.08 12.84
CA ARG A 156 -15.55 -1.20 13.32
C ARG A 156 -14.43 -2.26 13.17
N GLY A 157 -13.99 -2.82 14.29
CA GLY A 157 -12.95 -3.85 14.30
C GLY A 157 -13.46 -5.22 13.83
N ILE A 158 -12.56 -6.01 13.26
CA ILE A 158 -12.80 -7.44 13.01
C ILE A 158 -12.59 -8.20 14.32
N LYS A 159 -13.54 -9.06 14.68
CA LYS A 159 -13.47 -9.96 15.82
C LYS A 159 -12.78 -11.27 15.43
N SER A 160 -13.20 -11.85 14.31
CA SER A 160 -12.67 -13.12 13.84
C SER A 160 -12.87 -13.28 12.33
N PHE A 161 -12.03 -14.11 11.72
CA PHE A 161 -12.27 -14.67 10.39
C PHE A 161 -12.87 -16.07 10.51
N ASP A 162 -13.78 -16.41 9.60
CA ASP A 162 -14.30 -17.77 9.44
C ASP A 162 -13.44 -18.48 8.37
N SER A 163 -12.93 -19.68 8.66
CA SER A 163 -12.16 -20.49 7.71
C SER A 163 -11.12 -19.65 6.90
N PRO A 164 -10.18 -18.98 7.57
CA PRO A 164 -9.23 -18.13 6.88
C PRO A 164 -8.36 -18.95 5.92
N PRO A 165 -8.05 -18.41 4.74
CA PRO A 165 -7.24 -19.12 3.76
C PRO A 165 -5.79 -19.27 4.27
N GLU A 166 -5.16 -20.42 3.95
CA GLU A 166 -3.74 -20.63 4.18
C GLU A 166 -2.88 -19.70 3.30
N PRO A 167 -1.64 -19.39 3.70
CA PRO A 167 -0.74 -18.59 2.90
C PRO A 167 -0.51 -19.19 1.50
N SER A 168 -0.47 -18.33 0.48
CA SER A 168 -0.31 -18.76 -0.91
C SER A 168 0.37 -17.68 -1.76
N THR A 169 1.19 -18.13 -2.72
CA THR A 169 1.80 -17.32 -3.78
C THR A 169 1.18 -17.57 -5.16
N GLU A 170 0.20 -18.46 -5.22
CA GLU A 170 -0.46 -18.89 -6.47
C GLU A 170 -1.92 -18.45 -6.57
N ARG A 171 -2.44 -17.87 -5.49
CA ARG A 171 -3.85 -17.50 -5.40
C ARG A 171 -4.08 -16.15 -6.06
N ASP A 172 -5.04 -16.09 -6.97
CA ASP A 172 -5.48 -14.86 -7.66
C ASP A 172 -6.84 -14.32 -7.17
N GLU A 173 -7.55 -15.05 -6.31
CA GLU A 173 -8.79 -14.61 -5.68
C GLU A 173 -8.81 -14.97 -4.20
N ILE A 174 -9.21 -14.01 -3.36
CA ILE A 174 -9.36 -14.19 -1.92
C ILE A 174 -10.79 -13.86 -1.54
N LYS A 175 -11.41 -14.81 -0.84
CA LYS A 175 -12.67 -14.61 -0.15
C LYS A 175 -12.44 -14.68 1.34
N LEU A 176 -12.79 -13.62 2.06
CA LEU A 176 -12.69 -13.53 3.50
C LEU A 176 -14.10 -13.34 4.09
N THR A 177 -14.48 -14.21 5.00
CA THR A 177 -15.70 -14.10 5.80
C THR A 177 -15.35 -13.98 7.26
N GLY A 178 -16.24 -13.39 8.06
CA GLY A 178 -16.00 -13.25 9.48
C GLY A 178 -16.99 -12.35 10.18
N LYS A 179 -16.64 -12.01 11.42
CA LYS A 179 -17.48 -11.21 12.32
C LYS A 179 -16.77 -9.91 12.73
N PHE A 180 -17.55 -8.85 12.85
CA PHE A 180 -17.15 -7.63 13.52
C PHE A 180 -17.30 -7.73 15.04
N THR A 181 -16.74 -6.76 15.75
CA THR A 181 -16.82 -6.65 17.21
C THR A 181 -18.24 -6.47 17.76
N ASN A 182 -19.22 -6.13 16.91
CA ASN A 182 -20.65 -6.04 17.23
C ASN A 182 -21.47 -7.22 16.69
N ASP A 183 -20.80 -8.35 16.40
CA ASP A 183 -21.39 -9.56 15.83
C ASP A 183 -22.03 -9.42 14.43
N GLY A 184 -21.88 -8.27 13.79
CA GLY A 184 -22.15 -8.13 12.36
C GLY A 184 -21.20 -9.02 11.55
N THR A 185 -21.63 -9.43 10.36
CA THR A 185 -20.84 -10.31 9.49
C THR A 185 -20.39 -9.58 8.24
N PHE A 186 -19.28 -10.05 7.67
CA PHE A 186 -18.75 -9.54 6.42
C PHE A 186 -18.36 -10.67 5.46
N GLU A 187 -18.40 -10.34 4.19
CA GLU A 187 -17.77 -11.07 3.10
C GLU A 187 -16.98 -10.08 2.28
N TYR A 188 -15.66 -10.26 2.18
CA TYR A 188 -14.74 -9.46 1.38
C TYR A 188 -14.12 -10.31 0.31
N ASN A 189 -14.15 -9.79 -0.91
CA ASN A 189 -13.60 -10.49 -2.05
C ASN A 189 -12.61 -9.57 -2.78
N ILE A 190 -11.45 -10.13 -3.10
CA ILE A 190 -10.38 -9.46 -3.83
C ILE A 190 -9.99 -10.41 -4.96
N ARG A 191 -10.05 -9.94 -6.18
CA ARG A 191 -9.52 -10.65 -7.34
C ARG A 191 -8.32 -9.91 -7.89
N MET A 192 -7.25 -10.64 -8.12
CA MET A 192 -5.97 -10.16 -8.65
C MET A 192 -5.79 -10.72 -10.05
N THR A 193 -5.49 -9.86 -11.03
CA THR A 193 -5.32 -10.24 -12.42
C THR A 193 -4.05 -9.59 -12.97
N ARG A 194 -3.60 -9.99 -14.16
CA ARG A 194 -2.47 -9.34 -14.83
C ARG A 194 -2.73 -7.85 -15.15
N LYS A 195 -4.00 -7.44 -15.20
CA LYS A 195 -4.41 -6.06 -15.53
C LYS A 195 -4.73 -5.21 -14.31
N GLY A 196 -4.82 -5.81 -13.11
CA GLY A 196 -5.17 -5.07 -11.89
C GLY A 196 -6.02 -5.88 -10.91
N LEU A 197 -6.80 -5.18 -10.13
CA LEU A 197 -7.51 -5.67 -8.95
C LEU A 197 -8.99 -5.32 -9.04
N GLU A 198 -9.82 -6.20 -8.51
CA GLU A 198 -11.26 -6.00 -8.33
C GLU A 198 -11.63 -6.24 -6.87
N PHE A 199 -12.50 -5.36 -6.32
CA PHE A 199 -12.98 -5.44 -4.95
C PHE A 199 -14.50 -5.45 -4.92
N TRP A 200 -15.08 -6.46 -4.29
CA TRP A 200 -16.51 -6.50 -3.98
C TRP A 200 -16.75 -7.10 -2.60
N SER A 201 -17.92 -6.84 -2.01
CA SER A 201 -18.11 -7.17 -0.61
C SER A 201 -19.57 -7.12 -0.22
N ARG A 202 -19.90 -7.82 0.87
CA ARG A 202 -21.20 -7.73 1.54
C ARG A 202 -20.96 -7.67 3.05
N ILE A 203 -21.76 -6.84 3.73
CA ILE A 203 -21.82 -6.82 5.20
C ILE A 203 -23.26 -6.93 5.67
N LYS A 204 -23.46 -7.55 6.86
CA LYS A 204 -24.71 -7.53 7.59
C LYS A 204 -24.41 -6.97 8.98
N ASP A 205 -25.12 -5.93 9.37
CA ASP A 205 -24.94 -5.28 10.66
C ASP A 205 -26.20 -5.49 11.50
N PRO A 206 -26.10 -6.12 12.69
CA PRO A 206 -27.24 -6.37 13.59
C PRO A 206 -27.65 -5.12 14.38
N SER A 207 -26.86 -4.05 14.38
CA SER A 207 -27.09 -2.85 15.20
C SER A 207 -28.30 -2.01 14.72
N GLY A 208 -29.02 -2.45 13.68
CA GLY A 208 -30.19 -1.75 13.15
C GLY A 208 -29.85 -0.39 12.54
N GLU A 209 -30.84 0.50 12.51
CA GLU A 209 -30.72 1.81 11.87
C GLU A 209 -29.92 2.82 12.69
N ASP A 210 -29.80 2.64 14.00
CA ASP A 210 -29.20 3.62 14.89
C ASP A 210 -27.68 3.75 14.69
N TRP A 211 -26.99 2.62 14.42
CA TRP A 211 -25.53 2.55 14.36
C TRP A 211 -25.01 1.65 13.23
N PRO A 212 -25.53 1.78 12.01
CA PRO A 212 -25.16 0.87 10.94
C PRO A 212 -23.69 1.04 10.58
N THR A 213 -23.02 -0.08 10.33
CA THR A 213 -21.65 -0.07 9.80
C THR A 213 -21.66 0.42 8.36
N SER A 214 -21.05 1.54 8.10
CA SER A 214 -20.78 1.99 6.73
C SER A 214 -19.60 1.23 6.16
N HIS A 215 -19.70 0.84 4.89
CA HIS A 215 -18.70 0.07 4.19
C HIS A 215 -18.06 0.87 3.08
N SER A 216 -16.74 0.72 2.90
CA SER A 216 -16.00 1.41 1.86
C SER A 216 -14.75 0.63 1.46
N VAL A 217 -14.21 0.92 0.29
CA VAL A 217 -12.83 0.57 -0.08
C VAL A 217 -12.01 1.86 -0.07
N GLY A 218 -11.00 1.89 0.77
CA GLY A 218 -10.06 3.02 0.89
C GLY A 218 -8.76 2.72 0.16
N MET A 219 -8.24 3.70 -0.57
CA MET A 219 -6.96 3.63 -1.28
C MET A 219 -6.06 4.75 -0.79
N SER A 220 -4.80 4.43 -0.49
CA SER A 220 -3.83 5.39 0.00
C SER A 220 -2.53 5.33 -0.80
N PHE A 221 -2.06 6.48 -1.24
CA PHE A 221 -0.80 6.65 -1.96
C PHE A 221 0.34 7.14 -1.04
N LYS A 222 0.11 7.18 0.26
CA LYS A 222 1.05 7.75 1.25
C LYS A 222 2.41 7.05 1.35
N GLY A 223 2.49 5.79 0.94
CA GLY A 223 3.74 5.01 1.00
C GLY A 223 4.72 5.29 -0.12
N THR A 224 4.38 6.17 -1.06
CA THR A 224 5.14 6.35 -2.30
C THR A 224 6.41 7.18 -2.10
N VAL A 225 6.37 8.18 -1.23
CA VAL A 225 7.48 9.10 -0.98
C VAL A 225 7.68 9.28 0.53
N PRO A 226 8.92 9.32 1.03
CA PRO A 226 9.21 9.60 2.45
C PRO A 226 8.60 10.94 2.90
N LYS A 227 8.34 11.07 4.19
CA LYS A 227 7.86 12.33 4.76
C LYS A 227 8.87 13.46 4.53
N VAL A 228 8.39 14.62 4.09
CA VAL A 228 9.19 15.76 3.62
C VAL A 228 10.19 16.33 4.63
N LYS A 229 10.03 16.08 5.94
CA LYS A 229 10.93 16.69 6.95
C LYS A 229 12.43 16.48 6.69
N ASP A 230 12.77 15.44 5.95
CA ASP A 230 14.16 15.02 5.74
C ASP A 230 14.61 15.11 4.27
N MET A 231 13.74 15.55 3.35
CA MET A 231 14.08 15.70 1.93
C MET A 231 13.86 17.13 1.46
N GLN A 232 14.90 17.73 0.95
CA GLN A 232 14.77 19.00 0.23
C GLN A 232 13.87 18.80 -1.01
N MET A 233 12.96 19.75 -1.24
CA MET A 233 11.96 19.68 -2.33
C MET A 233 12.57 19.40 -3.69
N ASN A 234 13.77 19.93 -3.97
CA ASN A 234 14.47 19.69 -5.23
C ASN A 234 14.81 18.21 -5.47
N LYS A 235 15.11 17.44 -4.41
CA LYS A 235 15.34 15.99 -4.50
C LYS A 235 14.05 15.22 -4.78
N ILE A 236 12.92 15.68 -4.21
CA ILE A 236 11.61 15.09 -4.50
C ILE A 236 11.21 15.35 -5.95
N LYS A 237 11.37 16.57 -6.43
CA LYS A 237 11.08 16.95 -7.83
C LYS A 237 11.88 16.13 -8.84
N ALA A 238 13.14 15.84 -8.54
CA ALA A 238 13.96 14.99 -9.39
C ALA A 238 13.43 13.55 -9.49
N VAL A 239 12.85 13.01 -8.43
CA VAL A 239 12.30 11.64 -8.40
C VAL A 239 10.89 11.56 -9.04
N ILE A 240 10.05 12.57 -8.82
CA ILE A 240 8.66 12.57 -9.29
C ILE A 240 8.48 13.10 -10.72
N GLY A 241 9.51 13.78 -11.27
CA GLY A 241 9.46 14.30 -12.62
C GLY A 241 8.20 15.13 -12.91
N ASP A 242 7.58 14.89 -14.06
CA ASP A 242 6.33 15.50 -14.54
C ASP A 242 5.06 14.69 -14.20
N GLY A 243 5.20 13.68 -13.33
CA GLY A 243 4.10 12.81 -12.93
C GLY A 243 2.97 13.57 -12.25
N ALA A 244 1.76 13.06 -12.42
CA ALA A 244 0.55 13.68 -11.88
C ALA A 244 -0.55 12.67 -11.58
N PHE A 245 -1.48 13.07 -10.70
CA PHE A 245 -2.81 12.48 -10.66
C PHE A 245 -3.76 13.25 -11.60
N TYR A 246 -4.65 12.51 -12.22
CA TYR A 246 -5.72 13.03 -13.06
C TYR A 246 -7.05 12.57 -12.46
N ALA A 247 -7.78 13.49 -11.89
CA ALA A 247 -9.10 13.24 -11.32
C ALA A 247 -10.16 13.69 -12.33
N GLN A 248 -11.01 12.79 -12.79
CA GLN A 248 -12.14 13.13 -13.65
C GLN A 248 -13.41 13.12 -12.83
N PRO A 249 -14.01 14.30 -12.53
CA PRO A 249 -15.31 14.36 -11.92
C PRO A 249 -16.41 13.74 -12.81
N VAL A 250 -17.53 13.34 -12.19
CA VAL A 250 -18.72 12.90 -12.94
C VAL A 250 -19.21 14.05 -13.82
N GLU A 251 -19.16 15.27 -13.30
CA GLU A 251 -19.49 16.50 -14.00
C GLU A 251 -18.28 17.44 -14.03
N GLY A 252 -17.98 18.00 -15.19
CA GLY A 252 -16.89 18.95 -15.35
C GLY A 252 -15.65 18.38 -16.04
N LYS A 253 -14.58 19.19 -16.03
CA LYS A 253 -13.32 18.88 -16.71
C LYS A 253 -12.38 18.08 -15.79
N THR A 254 -11.51 17.29 -16.40
CA THR A 254 -10.44 16.59 -15.69
C THR A 254 -9.54 17.58 -14.95
N VAL A 255 -9.27 17.30 -13.69
CA VAL A 255 -8.36 18.06 -12.83
C VAL A 255 -7.01 17.37 -12.79
N LYS A 256 -5.97 18.05 -13.25
CA LYS A 256 -4.57 17.59 -13.13
C LYS A 256 -4.02 18.04 -11.79
N LEU A 257 -3.40 17.11 -11.05
CA LEU A 257 -2.76 17.35 -9.75
C LEU A 257 -1.29 16.91 -9.84
N PRO A 258 -0.38 17.81 -10.30
CA PRO A 258 1.03 17.50 -10.42
C PRO A 258 1.62 17.07 -9.08
N PHE A 259 2.51 16.07 -9.09
CA PHE A 259 3.10 15.56 -7.87
C PHE A 259 4.02 16.55 -7.17
N GLY A 260 4.60 17.47 -7.94
CA GLY A 260 5.53 18.50 -7.46
C GLY A 260 4.89 19.77 -6.94
N ASP A 261 3.59 19.95 -7.11
CA ASP A 261 2.88 21.14 -6.66
C ASP A 261 2.39 21.00 -5.22
N SER A 262 2.44 22.07 -4.44
CA SER A 262 1.88 22.05 -3.11
C SER A 262 0.35 22.04 -3.15
N TRP A 263 -0.28 21.47 -2.13
CA TRP A 263 -1.74 21.54 -2.01
C TRP A 263 -2.29 22.97 -1.97
N VAL A 264 -1.56 23.90 -1.40
CA VAL A 264 -1.95 25.30 -1.34
C VAL A 264 -2.08 25.87 -2.75
N GLU A 265 -1.13 25.58 -3.64
CA GLU A 265 -1.18 26.02 -5.03
C GLU A 265 -2.29 25.32 -5.81
N LEU A 266 -2.40 24.00 -5.69
CA LEU A 266 -3.43 23.23 -6.39
C LEU A 266 -4.84 23.66 -6.03
N MET A 267 -5.12 23.93 -4.75
CA MET A 267 -6.46 24.28 -4.28
C MET A 267 -6.88 25.72 -4.62
N LYS A 268 -5.97 26.57 -5.08
CA LYS A 268 -6.35 27.88 -5.64
C LYS A 268 -7.21 27.72 -6.90
N ASN A 269 -6.94 26.66 -7.68
CA ASN A 269 -7.55 26.45 -8.99
C ASN A 269 -8.62 25.35 -9.00
N VAL A 270 -8.82 24.61 -7.91
CA VAL A 270 -9.78 23.52 -7.81
C VAL A 270 -10.98 23.94 -6.99
N LYS A 271 -12.16 24.00 -7.61
CA LYS A 271 -13.42 24.33 -6.92
C LYS A 271 -13.67 23.35 -5.78
N ARG A 272 -14.11 23.88 -4.63
CA ARG A 272 -14.52 23.05 -3.49
C ARG A 272 -15.60 22.06 -3.93
N GLY A 273 -15.39 20.78 -3.65
CA GLY A 273 -16.31 19.70 -4.05
C GLY A 273 -16.05 19.08 -5.43
N ALA A 274 -15.21 19.68 -6.29
CA ALA A 274 -14.91 19.13 -7.61
C ALA A 274 -14.31 17.71 -7.56
N LEU A 275 -13.68 17.35 -6.44
CA LEU A 275 -13.06 16.03 -6.23
C LEU A 275 -13.93 15.10 -5.34
N SER A 276 -15.18 15.46 -5.08
CA SER A 276 -16.06 14.72 -4.16
C SER A 276 -16.82 13.57 -4.81
N ASN A 277 -16.90 13.54 -6.14
CA ASN A 277 -17.56 12.48 -6.90
C ASN A 277 -16.84 12.28 -8.24
N LEU A 278 -15.98 11.26 -8.31
CA LEU A 278 -15.11 11.03 -9.45
C LEU A 278 -15.63 9.89 -10.32
N LYS A 279 -15.62 10.10 -11.63
CA LYS A 279 -15.85 9.07 -12.66
C LYS A 279 -14.63 8.17 -12.81
N SER A 280 -13.42 8.72 -12.69
CA SER A 280 -12.16 7.98 -12.68
C SER A 280 -11.07 8.77 -11.98
N PHE A 281 -10.04 8.05 -11.58
CA PHE A 281 -8.81 8.62 -11.02
C PHE A 281 -7.63 7.89 -11.61
N GLU A 282 -6.63 8.62 -12.08
CA GLU A 282 -5.45 8.05 -12.71
C GLU A 282 -4.18 8.59 -12.07
N ALA A 283 -3.20 7.73 -11.85
CA ALA A 283 -1.84 8.09 -11.48
C ALA A 283 -0.90 7.64 -12.60
N LYS A 284 -0.11 8.55 -13.16
CA LYS A 284 0.89 8.24 -14.20
C LYS A 284 2.10 9.16 -14.11
N GLY A 285 3.19 8.70 -14.72
CA GLY A 285 4.50 9.35 -14.65
C GLY A 285 5.28 8.91 -13.42
N ALA A 286 6.55 9.26 -13.36
CA ALA A 286 7.38 8.91 -12.21
C ALA A 286 6.75 9.42 -10.91
N PRO A 287 6.75 8.62 -9.84
CA PRO A 287 7.47 7.37 -9.63
C PRO A 287 6.64 6.09 -9.92
N TYR A 288 5.51 6.20 -10.61
CA TYR A 288 4.65 5.04 -10.91
C TYR A 288 5.10 4.27 -12.16
N ASP A 289 5.87 4.92 -13.05
CA ASP A 289 6.40 4.24 -14.23
C ASP A 289 7.12 2.93 -13.86
N PRO A 290 6.98 1.88 -14.64
CA PRO A 290 6.34 1.83 -15.97
C PRO A 290 4.83 1.55 -15.95
N VAL A 291 4.17 1.68 -14.82
CA VAL A 291 2.75 1.36 -14.66
C VAL A 291 1.91 2.63 -14.50
N ARG A 292 0.77 2.64 -15.19
CA ARG A 292 -0.30 3.60 -15.02
C ARG A 292 -1.39 3.00 -14.14
N ILE A 293 -1.74 3.65 -13.04
CA ILE A 293 -2.78 3.18 -12.11
C ILE A 293 -4.08 3.90 -12.43
N VAL A 294 -5.12 3.16 -12.81
CA VAL A 294 -6.43 3.72 -13.12
C VAL A 294 -7.49 3.12 -12.20
N VAL A 295 -8.13 3.98 -11.43
CA VAL A 295 -9.23 3.61 -10.53
C VAL A 295 -10.54 3.96 -11.21
N THR A 296 -11.40 2.97 -11.44
CA THR A 296 -12.69 3.15 -12.08
C THR A 296 -13.81 2.62 -11.17
N PRO A 297 -14.64 3.51 -10.61
CA PRO A 297 -15.82 3.13 -9.86
C PRO A 297 -17.01 2.83 -10.80
N PHE A 298 -18.00 2.12 -10.28
CA PHE A 298 -19.31 2.06 -10.92
C PHE A 298 -20.17 3.24 -10.42
N VAL A 299 -20.22 4.31 -11.18
CA VAL A 299 -20.65 5.65 -10.72
C VAL A 299 -22.11 5.73 -10.28
N LYS A 300 -23.00 4.90 -10.83
CA LYS A 300 -24.47 5.04 -10.62
C LYS A 300 -24.90 4.96 -9.15
N ASP A 301 -24.30 4.05 -8.37
CA ASP A 301 -24.70 3.78 -6.98
C ASP A 301 -23.55 3.95 -5.97
N MET A 302 -22.39 4.35 -6.44
CA MET A 302 -21.18 4.44 -5.65
C MET A 302 -20.47 5.76 -5.90
N LYS A 303 -19.84 6.27 -4.86
CA LYS A 303 -19.11 7.53 -4.88
C LYS A 303 -17.63 7.29 -4.69
N LEU A 304 -16.83 7.72 -5.63
CA LEU A 304 -15.38 7.80 -5.45
C LEU A 304 -15.03 9.23 -5.00
N GLU A 305 -14.62 9.32 -3.76
CA GLU A 305 -14.22 10.59 -3.14
C GLU A 305 -12.72 10.66 -2.99
N TYR A 306 -12.19 11.83 -3.25
CA TYR A 306 -10.87 12.22 -2.88
C TYR A 306 -10.84 12.78 -1.45
N SER A 307 -9.82 12.40 -0.68
CA SER A 307 -9.55 12.93 0.65
C SER A 307 -8.07 13.26 0.79
N ARG A 308 -7.77 14.45 1.31
CA ARG A 308 -6.42 14.82 1.72
C ARG A 308 -6.25 14.65 3.22
N THR A 309 -5.07 14.24 3.65
CA THR A 309 -4.82 14.08 5.09
C THR A 309 -4.32 15.37 5.73
N TYR A 310 -3.48 16.15 5.03
CA TYR A 310 -2.88 17.37 5.55
C TYR A 310 -2.69 18.41 4.45
N SER A 311 -2.96 19.68 4.75
CA SER A 311 -2.93 20.78 3.79
C SER A 311 -1.53 21.19 3.32
N TYR A 312 -0.49 20.83 4.07
CA TYR A 312 0.90 21.16 3.78
C TYR A 312 1.66 20.06 3.02
N MET A 313 0.99 18.95 2.73
CA MET A 313 1.61 17.82 2.01
C MET A 313 1.39 17.94 0.51
N TYR A 314 2.28 17.27 -0.22
CA TYR A 314 2.15 17.08 -1.66
C TYR A 314 1.10 15.99 -1.97
N PRO A 315 0.54 15.97 -3.19
CA PRO A 315 -0.42 14.95 -3.60
C PRO A 315 0.03 13.52 -3.28
N LEU A 316 1.27 13.15 -3.62
CA LEU A 316 1.83 11.83 -3.35
C LEU A 316 1.88 11.42 -1.87
N GLN A 317 1.90 12.39 -0.96
CA GLN A 317 2.05 12.14 0.47
C GLN A 317 0.74 12.12 1.22
N GLY A 318 -0.30 12.72 0.66
CA GLY A 318 -1.55 12.97 1.37
C GLY A 318 -2.81 12.46 0.68
N ILE A 319 -2.72 11.92 -0.55
CA ILE A 319 -3.91 11.45 -1.25
C ILE A 319 -4.40 10.12 -0.69
N SER A 320 -5.69 10.14 -0.39
CA SER A 320 -6.49 8.93 -0.20
C SER A 320 -7.76 9.05 -1.04
N LEU A 321 -8.17 7.95 -1.63
CA LEU A 321 -9.47 7.80 -2.28
C LEU A 321 -10.34 6.92 -1.41
N ARG A 322 -11.65 7.17 -1.46
CA ARG A 322 -12.63 6.32 -0.80
C ARG A 322 -13.78 6.02 -1.76
N TYR A 323 -14.05 4.77 -1.93
CA TYR A 323 -15.17 4.28 -2.70
C TYR A 323 -16.27 3.81 -1.74
N THR A 324 -17.39 4.51 -1.72
CA THR A 324 -18.49 4.26 -0.78
C THR A 324 -19.82 4.18 -1.52
N SER A 325 -20.75 3.39 -1.00
CA SER A 325 -22.14 3.40 -1.45
C SER A 325 -22.82 4.74 -1.14
N LEU A 326 -23.56 5.29 -2.10
CA LEU A 326 -24.33 6.53 -1.94
C LEU A 326 -25.52 6.38 -0.97
N GLU A 327 -26.13 5.21 -0.94
CA GLU A 327 -27.26 4.90 -0.08
C GLU A 327 -26.79 3.87 0.92
N LYS A 328 -26.49 4.11 2.11
CA LYS A 328 -26.16 3.19 3.23
C LYS A 328 -26.19 1.66 2.86
N LYS A 329 -25.87 1.32 1.60
CA LYS A 329 -25.83 -0.05 1.10
C LYS A 329 -24.67 -0.79 1.75
N THR A 330 -24.96 -1.99 2.15
CA THR A 330 -24.03 -2.88 2.82
C THR A 330 -23.32 -3.82 1.86
N GLU A 331 -23.51 -3.61 0.56
CA GLU A 331 -22.98 -4.47 -0.49
C GLU A 331 -22.36 -3.67 -1.64
N ILE A 332 -21.21 -4.12 -2.10
CA ILE A 332 -20.62 -3.81 -3.41
C ILE A 332 -20.72 -5.10 -4.22
N PRO A 333 -21.73 -5.27 -5.07
CA PRO A 333 -21.91 -6.52 -5.79
C PRO A 333 -20.81 -6.71 -6.84
N ARG A 334 -20.52 -7.96 -7.22
CA ARG A 334 -19.41 -8.30 -8.13
C ARG A 334 -19.51 -7.58 -9.48
N ASN A 335 -20.69 -7.44 -10.05
CA ASN A 335 -20.90 -6.71 -11.30
C ASN A 335 -20.70 -5.19 -11.19
N ARG A 336 -20.51 -4.67 -9.97
CA ARG A 336 -20.20 -3.28 -9.63
C ARG A 336 -18.92 -3.14 -8.83
N ALA A 337 -18.03 -4.12 -8.95
CA ALA A 337 -16.75 -4.13 -8.28
C ALA A 337 -15.95 -2.85 -8.57
N LEU A 338 -15.27 -2.33 -7.55
CA LEU A 338 -14.25 -1.32 -7.77
C LEU A 338 -13.10 -1.96 -8.55
N LYS A 339 -12.71 -1.33 -9.65
CA LYS A 339 -11.57 -1.76 -10.47
C LYS A 339 -10.39 -0.82 -10.29
N ILE A 340 -9.25 -1.42 -10.02
CA ILE A 340 -7.95 -0.73 -9.99
C ILE A 340 -7.09 -1.39 -11.06
N ASN A 341 -7.02 -0.75 -12.22
CA ASN A 341 -6.22 -1.25 -13.33
C ASN A 341 -4.77 -0.77 -13.18
N LEU A 342 -3.84 -1.68 -13.37
CA LEU A 342 -2.40 -1.48 -13.34
C LEU A 342 -1.88 -1.78 -14.74
N LEU A 343 -1.96 -0.78 -15.60
CA LEU A 343 -1.72 -0.90 -17.02
C LEU A 343 -0.27 -0.54 -17.35
N PRO A 344 0.41 -1.27 -18.24
CA PRO A 344 1.69 -0.81 -18.76
C PRO A 344 1.51 0.55 -19.45
N LYS A 345 2.61 1.32 -19.46
CA LYS A 345 2.66 2.64 -20.10
C LYS A 345 2.59 2.53 -21.61
#